data_fcf069571c59413130b70197b81939da
#
_entry.id   fcf069571c59413130b70197b81939da
#
_cell.length_a   1.000
_cell.length_b   1.000
_cell.length_c   1.000
_cell.angle_alpha   90.00
_cell.angle_beta   90.00
_cell.angle_gamma   90.00
#
_symmetry.space_group_name_H-M   'P 1'
#
loop_
_entity.id
_entity.type
_entity.pdbx_description
1 polymer ?
#
loop_
_entity_poly.entity_id
_entity_poly.type
_entity_poly.pdbx_seq_one_letter_code
_entity_poly.pdbx_strand_id
1 'polypeptide(L)'
;MNYLYYSAEDLARDPSFRQWVLHPETPGDAAFWEAWLARNPGKAAEVAAARRLVEARPVEREGLPDAEKQLLWERIQITLATDKEVPPPARPHWYWWLAAAVALLLVAGGLAWQWYGNRRVYFTTGFGQTRQLVLPDRSVVTLNGNSTLSYRPAWPADRPREVWLEGEAFFNVTGLPGGPNARFLVHAEELTVAVLGTQFNVLRRGTGARVVLTAGKVELDIAGAPGKLRMQPGEVVELAARSGKVTRRVADPALYTSWKNHELVFDETPLAQIARMLEDTYGRKVVFGQPALADYRISGTIPSDNVDILLRALARSSDVEITQQNDTILFHSHAFNP
;
A
#
# COMPACT_ATOMS: atom_id res chain seq x y z
N MET A 1 -16.81 -19.93 -41.69
CA MET A 1 -16.22 -21.12 -42.33
C MET A 1 -15.52 -20.69 -43.63
N ASN A 2 -14.34 -21.26 -43.94
CA ASN A 2 -13.58 -20.86 -45.15
C ASN A 2 -13.72 -21.93 -46.24
N TYR A 3 -14.72 -21.79 -47.10
CA TYR A 3 -15.07 -22.74 -48.17
C TYR A 3 -14.05 -22.82 -49.33
N LEU A 4 -13.00 -21.99 -49.31
CA LEU A 4 -11.93 -21.98 -50.31
C LEU A 4 -11.14 -23.31 -50.37
N TYR A 5 -11.08 -24.02 -49.24
CA TYR A 5 -10.33 -25.28 -49.12
C TYR A 5 -11.21 -26.54 -49.25
N TYR A 6 -12.52 -26.38 -49.45
CA TYR A 6 -13.45 -27.51 -49.58
C TYR A 6 -13.29 -28.17 -50.92
N SER A 7 -13.23 -29.49 -50.90
CA SER A 7 -13.34 -30.36 -52.10
C SER A 7 -14.81 -30.45 -52.57
N ALA A 8 -15.03 -30.99 -53.75
CA ALA A 8 -16.40 -31.25 -54.25
C ALA A 8 -17.21 -32.17 -53.32
N GLU A 9 -16.55 -33.12 -52.65
CA GLU A 9 -17.19 -34.04 -51.71
C GLU A 9 -17.56 -33.32 -50.40
N ASP A 10 -16.69 -32.40 -49.92
CA ASP A 10 -16.95 -31.63 -48.70
C ASP A 10 -18.11 -30.65 -48.91
N LEU A 11 -18.17 -30.00 -50.08
CA LEU A 11 -19.29 -29.16 -50.45
C LEU A 11 -20.60 -29.96 -50.57
N ALA A 12 -20.56 -31.15 -51.17
CA ALA A 12 -21.73 -32.00 -51.30
C ALA A 12 -22.26 -32.54 -49.95
N ARG A 13 -21.44 -32.53 -48.89
CA ARG A 13 -21.83 -32.89 -47.52
C ARG A 13 -22.32 -31.69 -46.69
N ASP A 14 -22.01 -30.48 -47.11
CA ASP A 14 -22.42 -29.28 -46.39
C ASP A 14 -23.94 -29.07 -46.45
N PRO A 15 -24.63 -28.91 -45.31
CA PRO A 15 -26.08 -28.79 -45.25
C PRO A 15 -26.62 -27.58 -46.00
N SER A 16 -25.96 -26.42 -45.92
CA SER A 16 -26.38 -25.20 -46.61
C SER A 16 -26.17 -25.29 -48.11
N PHE A 17 -25.07 -25.94 -48.57
CA PHE A 17 -24.83 -26.21 -49.98
C PHE A 17 -25.87 -27.17 -50.56
N ARG A 18 -26.21 -28.25 -49.84
CA ARG A 18 -27.26 -29.20 -50.24
C ARG A 18 -28.63 -28.54 -50.32
N GLN A 19 -28.96 -27.70 -49.35
CA GLN A 19 -30.20 -26.95 -49.35
C GLN A 19 -30.32 -26.07 -50.59
N TRP A 20 -29.25 -25.34 -50.95
CA TRP A 20 -29.21 -24.53 -52.17
C TRP A 20 -29.39 -25.35 -53.46
N VAL A 21 -28.77 -26.53 -53.53
CA VAL A 21 -28.85 -27.37 -54.72
C VAL A 21 -30.24 -28.01 -54.90
N LEU A 22 -30.86 -28.49 -53.81
CA LEU A 22 -32.16 -29.18 -53.82
C LEU A 22 -33.35 -28.21 -53.80
N HIS A 23 -33.19 -27.01 -53.25
CA HIS A 23 -34.24 -26.02 -53.09
C HIS A 23 -33.72 -24.61 -53.46
N PRO A 24 -33.43 -24.36 -54.73
CA PRO A 24 -32.83 -23.11 -55.23
C PRO A 24 -33.70 -21.85 -54.98
N GLU A 25 -35.00 -22.03 -54.72
CA GLU A 25 -35.93 -20.97 -54.39
C GLU A 25 -35.84 -20.49 -52.93
N THR A 26 -35.02 -21.09 -52.08
CA THR A 26 -34.87 -20.67 -50.70
C THR A 26 -34.00 -19.42 -50.62
N PRO A 27 -34.50 -18.23 -50.21
CA PRO A 27 -33.82 -16.95 -50.45
C PRO A 27 -32.48 -16.75 -49.72
N GLY A 28 -32.23 -17.44 -48.64
CA GLY A 28 -31.03 -17.25 -47.80
C GLY A 28 -29.76 -17.91 -48.36
N ASP A 29 -29.85 -19.22 -48.63
CA ASP A 29 -28.70 -20.01 -49.07
C ASP A 29 -28.33 -19.73 -50.53
N ALA A 30 -29.31 -19.50 -51.40
CA ALA A 30 -29.08 -19.16 -52.80
C ALA A 30 -28.26 -17.86 -52.95
N ALA A 31 -28.66 -16.76 -52.25
CA ALA A 31 -27.96 -15.50 -52.28
C ALA A 31 -26.51 -15.61 -51.79
N PHE A 32 -26.28 -16.41 -50.74
CA PHE A 32 -24.93 -16.65 -50.20
C PHE A 32 -24.05 -17.38 -51.23
N TRP A 33 -24.49 -18.52 -51.75
CA TRP A 33 -23.67 -19.37 -52.62
C TRP A 33 -23.42 -18.72 -53.99
N GLU A 34 -24.39 -18.00 -54.54
CA GLU A 34 -24.22 -17.24 -55.77
C GLU A 34 -23.20 -16.07 -55.58
N ALA A 35 -23.33 -15.33 -54.52
CA ALA A 35 -22.39 -14.27 -54.22
C ALA A 35 -20.99 -14.78 -53.89
N TRP A 36 -20.89 -15.95 -53.25
CA TRP A 36 -19.61 -16.60 -52.96
C TRP A 36 -18.95 -17.08 -54.26
N LEU A 37 -19.71 -17.74 -55.15
CA LEU A 37 -19.20 -18.24 -56.43
C LEU A 37 -18.75 -17.06 -57.34
N ALA A 38 -19.49 -15.97 -57.35
CA ALA A 38 -19.10 -14.77 -58.10
C ALA A 38 -17.76 -14.19 -57.64
N ARG A 39 -17.47 -14.30 -56.34
CA ARG A 39 -16.20 -13.87 -55.77
C ARG A 39 -15.06 -14.88 -55.89
N ASN A 40 -15.39 -16.15 -56.19
CA ASN A 40 -14.43 -17.24 -56.30
C ASN A 40 -14.61 -18.04 -57.61
N PRO A 41 -14.40 -17.42 -58.78
CA PRO A 41 -14.68 -18.09 -60.07
C PRO A 41 -13.82 -19.33 -60.33
N GLY A 42 -12.63 -19.42 -59.71
CA GLY A 42 -11.77 -20.60 -59.79
C GLY A 42 -12.35 -21.87 -59.17
N LYS A 43 -13.40 -21.74 -58.33
CA LYS A 43 -14.09 -22.86 -57.67
C LYS A 43 -15.34 -23.35 -58.42
N ALA A 44 -15.64 -22.79 -59.58
CA ALA A 44 -16.83 -23.14 -60.38
C ALA A 44 -16.87 -24.64 -60.78
N ALA A 45 -15.72 -25.23 -61.13
CA ALA A 45 -15.63 -26.65 -61.51
C ALA A 45 -15.91 -27.55 -60.29
N GLU A 46 -15.42 -27.24 -59.12
CA GLU A 46 -15.66 -28.03 -57.90
C GLU A 46 -17.10 -27.91 -57.41
N VAL A 47 -17.71 -26.72 -57.51
CA VAL A 47 -19.13 -26.49 -57.22
C VAL A 47 -20.02 -27.28 -58.20
N ALA A 48 -19.67 -27.30 -59.48
CA ALA A 48 -20.41 -28.09 -60.48
C ALA A 48 -20.30 -29.59 -60.21
N ALA A 49 -19.13 -30.07 -59.78
CA ALA A 49 -18.95 -31.49 -59.42
C ALA A 49 -19.74 -31.82 -58.13
N ALA A 50 -19.74 -30.95 -57.15
CA ALA A 50 -20.51 -31.07 -55.88
C ALA A 50 -22.03 -31.12 -56.16
N ARG A 51 -22.55 -30.28 -57.08
CA ARG A 51 -23.96 -30.33 -57.49
C ARG A 51 -24.34 -31.70 -58.06
N ARG A 52 -23.52 -32.25 -58.96
CA ARG A 52 -23.77 -33.59 -59.52
C ARG A 52 -23.79 -34.67 -58.45
N LEU A 53 -22.98 -34.60 -57.47
CA LEU A 53 -22.92 -35.51 -56.31
C LEU A 53 -24.20 -35.46 -55.46
N VAL A 54 -24.74 -34.25 -55.25
CA VAL A 54 -26.00 -34.07 -54.53
C VAL A 54 -27.21 -34.55 -55.36
N GLU A 55 -27.24 -34.23 -56.63
CA GLU A 55 -28.32 -34.63 -57.57
C GLU A 55 -28.32 -36.15 -57.91
N ALA A 56 -27.15 -36.78 -57.86
CA ALA A 56 -27.00 -38.20 -58.18
C ALA A 56 -27.50 -39.17 -57.07
N ARG A 57 -27.92 -38.67 -55.95
CA ARG A 57 -28.53 -39.41 -54.83
C ARG A 57 -29.95 -38.93 -54.56
N PRO A 58 -30.96 -39.37 -55.33
CA PRO A 58 -32.35 -39.19 -54.91
C PRO A 58 -32.55 -40.06 -53.66
N VAL A 59 -32.85 -39.43 -52.53
CA VAL A 59 -33.41 -40.18 -51.41
C VAL A 59 -34.87 -40.42 -51.72
N GLU A 60 -35.15 -41.57 -52.37
CA GLU A 60 -36.47 -42.10 -52.31
C GLU A 60 -36.84 -42.41 -50.87
N ARG A 61 -37.68 -41.57 -50.29
CA ARG A 61 -38.36 -41.88 -49.06
C ARG A 61 -39.50 -42.90 -49.47
N GLU A 62 -39.20 -44.16 -49.46
CA GLU A 62 -40.24 -45.14 -49.33
C GLU A 62 -40.97 -44.91 -48.02
N GLY A 63 -42.15 -44.34 -48.09
CA GLY A 63 -43.02 -44.20 -46.93
C GLY A 63 -43.39 -45.61 -46.44
N LEU A 64 -43.14 -45.90 -45.19
CA LEU A 64 -43.59 -47.14 -44.55
C LEU A 64 -45.05 -47.41 -44.85
N PRO A 65 -45.41 -48.68 -45.17
CA PRO A 65 -46.82 -49.10 -45.36
C PRO A 65 -47.67 -48.70 -44.15
N ASP A 66 -48.91 -48.31 -44.39
CA ASP A 66 -49.80 -47.76 -43.29
C ASP A 66 -50.02 -48.78 -42.17
N ALA A 67 -49.93 -50.06 -42.42
CA ALA A 67 -49.97 -51.12 -41.43
C ALA A 67 -48.74 -51.10 -40.48
N GLU A 68 -47.56 -50.78 -40.99
CA GLU A 68 -46.35 -50.67 -40.21
C GLU A 68 -46.33 -49.33 -39.37
N LYS A 69 -46.92 -48.29 -39.92
CA LYS A 69 -47.13 -47.03 -39.18
C LYS A 69 -48.04 -47.23 -37.96
N GLN A 70 -49.10 -47.96 -38.10
CA GLN A 70 -50.02 -48.29 -37.03
C GLN A 70 -49.36 -49.11 -35.92
N LEU A 71 -48.61 -50.15 -36.29
CA LEU A 71 -47.85 -50.97 -35.32
C LEU A 71 -46.76 -50.14 -34.57
N LEU A 72 -46.10 -49.21 -35.29
CA LEU A 72 -45.14 -48.28 -34.66
C LEU A 72 -45.84 -47.35 -33.71
N TRP A 73 -47.00 -46.77 -34.06
CA TRP A 73 -47.82 -45.93 -33.24
C TRP A 73 -48.30 -46.66 -31.99
N GLU A 74 -48.77 -47.86 -32.08
CA GLU A 74 -49.15 -48.66 -30.91
C GLU A 74 -47.97 -48.93 -29.97
N ARG A 75 -46.80 -49.26 -30.51
CA ARG A 75 -45.58 -49.45 -29.74
C ARG A 75 -45.15 -48.16 -29.03
N ILE A 76 -45.21 -47.03 -29.74
CA ILE A 76 -44.87 -45.72 -29.15
C ILE A 76 -45.86 -45.37 -28.05
N GLN A 77 -47.15 -45.61 -28.22
CA GLN A 77 -48.14 -45.36 -27.17
C GLN A 77 -47.96 -46.24 -25.94
N ILE A 78 -47.62 -47.52 -26.12
CA ILE A 78 -47.33 -48.45 -25.03
C ILE A 78 -46.05 -48.00 -24.30
N THR A 79 -45.03 -47.55 -25.02
CA THR A 79 -43.79 -47.07 -24.47
C THR A 79 -43.99 -45.78 -23.68
N LEU A 80 -44.79 -44.85 -24.22
CA LEU A 80 -45.11 -43.57 -23.53
C LEU A 80 -46.02 -43.77 -22.30
N ALA A 81 -46.93 -44.80 -22.36
CA ALA A 81 -47.76 -45.14 -21.21
C ALA A 81 -47.00 -45.91 -20.11
N THR A 82 -45.85 -46.49 -20.44
CA THR A 82 -45.00 -47.21 -19.49
C THR A 82 -43.85 -46.36 -18.97
N ASP A 83 -43.74 -45.11 -19.42
CA ASP A 83 -42.75 -44.18 -18.89
C ASP A 83 -43.14 -43.83 -17.45
N LYS A 84 -42.71 -44.71 -16.54
CA LYS A 84 -42.58 -44.30 -15.14
C LYS A 84 -41.71 -43.06 -15.17
N GLU A 85 -42.24 -41.97 -14.64
CA GLU A 85 -41.47 -40.75 -14.34
C GLU A 85 -40.11 -41.18 -13.81
N VAL A 86 -39.09 -41.16 -14.64
CA VAL A 86 -37.71 -41.32 -14.16
C VAL A 86 -37.45 -40.06 -13.37
N PRO A 87 -37.34 -40.17 -12.04
CA PRO A 87 -37.08 -38.97 -11.26
C PRO A 87 -35.82 -38.32 -11.81
N PRO A 88 -35.81 -36.99 -11.96
CA PRO A 88 -34.63 -36.29 -12.46
C PRO A 88 -33.42 -36.75 -11.64
N PRO A 89 -32.26 -37.03 -12.26
CA PRO A 89 -31.09 -37.49 -11.53
C PRO A 89 -30.83 -36.54 -10.39
N ALA A 90 -30.83 -37.07 -9.17
CA ALA A 90 -30.56 -36.29 -7.97
C ALA A 90 -29.23 -35.60 -8.20
N ARG A 91 -29.27 -34.29 -8.43
CA ARG A 91 -28.05 -33.51 -8.65
C ARG A 91 -27.20 -33.68 -7.39
N PRO A 92 -26.01 -34.26 -7.48
CA PRO A 92 -25.24 -34.55 -6.29
C PRO A 92 -24.94 -33.23 -5.57
N HIS A 93 -25.43 -33.15 -4.31
CA HIS A 93 -25.35 -31.93 -3.46
C HIS A 93 -23.89 -31.53 -3.16
N TRP A 94 -22.92 -32.42 -3.51
CA TRP A 94 -21.49 -32.17 -3.24
C TRP A 94 -20.94 -30.94 -3.99
N TYR A 95 -21.51 -30.53 -5.13
CA TYR A 95 -21.14 -29.29 -5.80
C TYR A 95 -21.42 -28.04 -4.95
N TRP A 96 -22.48 -28.07 -4.14
CA TRP A 96 -22.77 -26.97 -3.21
C TRP A 96 -21.72 -26.87 -2.12
N TRP A 97 -21.21 -28.01 -1.65
CA TRP A 97 -20.11 -28.06 -0.67
C TRP A 97 -18.80 -27.55 -1.26
N LEU A 98 -18.51 -27.88 -2.52
CA LEU A 98 -17.36 -27.33 -3.25
C LEU A 98 -17.49 -25.83 -3.47
N ALA A 99 -18.66 -25.35 -3.90
CA ALA A 99 -18.93 -23.93 -4.05
C ALA A 99 -18.78 -23.18 -2.71
N ALA A 100 -19.30 -23.75 -1.60
CA ALA A 100 -19.15 -23.21 -0.27
C ALA A 100 -17.68 -23.18 0.18
N ALA A 101 -16.91 -24.25 -0.09
CA ALA A 101 -15.48 -24.31 0.24
C ALA A 101 -14.68 -23.26 -0.55
N VAL A 102 -14.94 -23.10 -1.84
CA VAL A 102 -14.32 -22.07 -2.67
C VAL A 102 -14.68 -20.67 -2.18
N ALA A 103 -15.96 -20.43 -1.86
CA ALA A 103 -16.39 -19.14 -1.30
C ALA A 103 -15.70 -18.86 0.04
N LEU A 104 -15.57 -19.85 0.91
CA LEU A 104 -14.89 -19.73 2.20
C LEU A 104 -13.40 -19.45 2.02
N LEU A 105 -12.73 -20.10 1.05
CA LEU A 105 -11.34 -19.84 0.72
C LEU A 105 -11.14 -18.42 0.16
N LEU A 106 -12.05 -17.94 -0.68
CA LEU A 106 -12.00 -16.56 -1.20
C LEU A 106 -12.20 -15.54 -0.09
N VAL A 107 -13.16 -15.78 0.82
CA VAL A 107 -13.39 -14.91 1.99
C VAL A 107 -12.19 -14.95 2.93
N ALA A 108 -11.68 -16.14 3.26
CA ALA A 108 -10.51 -16.30 4.12
C ALA A 108 -9.26 -15.67 3.48
N GLY A 109 -9.07 -15.85 2.17
CA GLY A 109 -8.00 -15.21 1.41
C GLY A 109 -8.12 -13.69 1.38
N GLY A 110 -9.32 -13.15 1.19
CA GLY A 110 -9.62 -11.72 1.25
C GLY A 110 -9.36 -11.13 2.64
N LEU A 111 -9.82 -11.81 3.69
CA LEU A 111 -9.56 -11.41 5.08
C LEU A 111 -8.06 -11.49 5.44
N ALA A 112 -7.38 -12.54 5.02
CA ALA A 112 -5.93 -12.69 5.21
C ALA A 112 -5.17 -11.59 4.46
N TRP A 113 -5.53 -11.28 3.21
CA TRP A 113 -4.96 -10.20 2.42
C TRP A 113 -5.16 -8.83 3.11
N GLN A 114 -6.37 -8.57 3.59
CA GLN A 114 -6.68 -7.34 4.33
C GLN A 114 -5.90 -7.26 5.65
N TRP A 115 -5.76 -8.38 6.36
CA TRP A 115 -5.03 -8.45 7.63
C TRP A 115 -3.51 -8.29 7.42
N TYR A 116 -2.93 -8.93 6.39
CA TYR A 116 -1.53 -8.80 6.02
C TYR A 116 -1.19 -7.39 5.51
N GLY A 117 -2.05 -6.81 4.65
CA GLY A 117 -1.86 -5.47 4.11
C GLY A 117 -1.98 -4.34 5.14
N ASN A 118 -2.60 -4.63 6.29
CA ASN A 118 -2.80 -3.64 7.36
C ASN A 118 -1.71 -3.69 8.45
N ARG A 119 -0.74 -4.62 8.37
CA ARG A 119 0.36 -4.72 9.33
C ARG A 119 1.33 -3.55 9.15
N ARG A 120 1.67 -2.90 10.26
CA ARG A 120 2.73 -1.89 10.28
C ARG A 120 4.10 -2.57 10.32
N VAL A 121 5.05 -1.97 9.62
CA VAL A 121 6.47 -2.27 9.76
C VAL A 121 7.06 -1.30 10.78
N TYR A 122 7.89 -1.80 11.68
CA TYR A 122 8.50 -1.06 12.76
C TYR A 122 10.00 -0.93 12.55
N PHE A 123 10.52 0.26 12.79
CA PHE A 123 11.94 0.56 12.79
C PHE A 123 12.27 1.21 14.11
N THR A 124 13.21 0.63 14.86
CA THR A 124 13.64 1.12 16.15
C THR A 124 15.13 1.43 16.14
N THR A 125 15.53 2.40 16.93
CA THR A 125 16.91 2.73 17.24
C THR A 125 17.14 2.54 18.74
N GLY A 126 18.30 1.97 19.09
CA GLY A 126 18.75 1.94 20.49
C GLY A 126 19.23 3.31 20.94
N PHE A 127 19.61 3.41 22.22
CA PHE A 127 20.22 4.61 22.77
C PHE A 127 21.51 4.98 22.03
N GLY A 128 21.67 6.25 21.71
CA GLY A 128 22.82 6.79 20.99
C GLY A 128 22.97 6.35 19.53
N GLN A 129 22.01 5.62 18.97
CA GLN A 129 22.01 5.15 17.59
C GLN A 129 21.15 6.03 16.72
N THR A 130 21.68 6.46 15.58
CA THR A 130 20.89 7.09 14.52
C THR A 130 20.68 6.11 13.38
N ARG A 131 19.55 6.21 12.69
CA ARG A 131 19.24 5.37 11.54
C ARG A 131 18.51 6.14 10.45
N GLN A 132 19.01 6.07 9.23
CA GLN A 132 18.32 6.62 8.07
C GLN A 132 17.48 5.55 7.39
N LEU A 133 16.25 5.93 7.01
CA LEU A 133 15.26 5.09 6.35
C LEU A 133 14.76 5.78 5.09
N VAL A 134 14.62 5.04 4.01
CA VAL A 134 13.93 5.48 2.80
C VAL A 134 12.54 4.84 2.78
N LEU A 135 11.52 5.68 2.79
CA LEU A 135 10.12 5.25 2.76
C LEU A 135 9.67 4.89 1.33
N PRO A 136 8.51 4.20 1.16
CA PRO A 136 8.02 3.77 -0.16
C PRO A 136 7.82 4.92 -1.18
N ASP A 137 7.55 6.14 -0.71
CA ASP A 137 7.39 7.36 -1.53
C ASP A 137 8.71 8.09 -1.80
N ARG A 138 9.85 7.47 -1.45
CA ARG A 138 11.21 8.03 -1.49
C ARG A 138 11.46 9.17 -0.50
N SER A 139 10.54 9.43 0.42
CA SER A 139 10.84 10.31 1.57
C SER A 139 11.94 9.70 2.42
N VAL A 140 12.81 10.54 2.94
CA VAL A 140 13.92 10.11 3.80
C VAL A 140 13.62 10.53 5.23
N VAL A 141 13.72 9.57 6.16
CA VAL A 141 13.56 9.80 7.59
C VAL A 141 14.83 9.40 8.30
N THR A 142 15.37 10.30 9.11
CA THR A 142 16.47 10.00 10.03
C THR A 142 15.90 9.87 11.42
N LEU A 143 16.03 8.69 12.05
CA LEU A 143 15.63 8.43 13.43
C LEU A 143 16.79 8.76 14.37
N ASN A 144 16.52 9.47 15.44
CA ASN A 144 17.46 9.71 16.53
C ASN A 144 17.51 8.51 17.49
N GLY A 145 18.40 8.54 18.47
CA GLY A 145 18.51 7.50 19.49
C GLY A 145 17.20 7.29 20.27
N ASN A 146 16.94 6.04 20.66
CA ASN A 146 15.75 5.64 21.43
C ASN A 146 14.45 6.13 20.77
N SER A 147 14.25 5.74 19.51
CA SER A 147 13.10 6.17 18.72
C SER A 147 12.50 5.01 17.92
N THR A 148 11.21 5.06 17.71
CA THR A 148 10.46 4.08 16.94
C THR A 148 9.61 4.77 15.89
N LEU A 149 9.79 4.37 14.63
CA LEU A 149 8.93 4.74 13.52
C LEU A 149 8.19 3.51 13.02
N SER A 150 6.90 3.66 12.77
CA SER A 150 6.14 2.61 12.09
C SER A 150 5.29 3.17 10.97
N TYR A 151 5.08 2.38 9.92
CA TYR A 151 4.21 2.74 8.81
C TYR A 151 3.62 1.49 8.16
N ARG A 152 2.57 1.66 7.35
CA ARG A 152 2.03 0.59 6.50
C ARG A 152 2.82 0.56 5.19
N PRO A 153 3.28 -0.63 4.72
CA PRO A 153 4.10 -0.72 3.51
C PRO A 153 3.42 -0.21 2.23
N ALA A 154 2.10 -0.33 2.17
CA ALA A 154 1.31 0.12 1.03
C ALA A 154 0.61 1.44 1.35
N TRP A 155 0.82 2.45 0.50
CA TRP A 155 0.11 3.73 0.52
C TRP A 155 -0.74 3.88 -0.74
N PRO A 156 -2.02 3.51 -0.69
CA PRO A 156 -2.94 3.64 -1.83
C PRO A 156 -3.13 5.11 -2.23
N ALA A 157 -3.44 5.34 -3.51
CA ALA A 157 -3.56 6.70 -4.04
C ALA A 157 -4.76 7.49 -3.48
N ASP A 158 -5.74 6.81 -2.91
CA ASP A 158 -6.97 7.36 -2.33
C ASP A 158 -6.84 7.79 -0.86
N ARG A 159 -5.67 7.56 -0.23
CA ARG A 159 -5.44 7.83 1.20
C ARG A 159 -4.14 8.58 1.43
N PRO A 160 -4.03 9.33 2.56
CA PRO A 160 -2.78 9.94 2.96
C PRO A 160 -1.69 8.90 3.25
N ARG A 161 -0.44 9.31 3.12
CA ARG A 161 0.73 8.57 3.59
C ARG A 161 0.88 8.79 5.09
N GLU A 162 0.84 7.73 5.87
CA GLU A 162 0.80 7.82 7.33
C GLU A 162 1.97 7.10 7.98
N VAL A 163 2.60 7.76 8.94
CA VAL A 163 3.63 7.19 9.80
C VAL A 163 3.32 7.52 11.26
N TRP A 164 3.79 6.66 12.17
CA TRP A 164 3.66 6.84 13.64
C TRP A 164 5.03 6.92 14.23
N LEU A 165 5.26 7.94 15.04
CA LEU A 165 6.55 8.24 15.66
C LEU A 165 6.42 8.25 17.19
N GLU A 166 7.36 7.56 17.83
CA GLU A 166 7.72 7.70 19.24
C GLU A 166 9.22 8.01 19.30
N GLY A 167 9.63 9.00 20.08
CA GLY A 167 11.00 9.48 20.10
C GLY A 167 11.22 10.69 19.19
N GLU A 168 12.32 10.74 18.47
CA GLU A 168 12.71 11.88 17.63
C GLU A 168 13.09 11.44 16.22
N ALA A 169 12.59 12.18 15.23
CA ALA A 169 12.92 11.95 13.82
C ALA A 169 12.97 13.26 13.03
N PHE A 170 13.90 13.32 12.10
CA PHE A 170 13.95 14.32 11.05
C PHE A 170 13.37 13.75 9.77
N PHE A 171 12.42 14.47 9.19
CA PHE A 171 11.71 14.10 7.97
C PHE A 171 12.14 15.01 6.82
N ASN A 172 12.51 14.39 5.70
CA ASN A 172 12.65 15.04 4.40
C ASN A 172 11.61 14.40 3.46
N VAL A 173 10.41 14.99 3.44
CA VAL A 173 9.25 14.43 2.75
C VAL A 173 9.25 14.84 1.29
N THR A 174 9.15 13.86 0.41
CA THR A 174 8.99 14.07 -1.03
C THR A 174 7.58 14.57 -1.36
N GLY A 175 7.49 15.71 -2.07
CA GLY A 175 6.24 16.21 -2.58
C GLY A 175 5.70 15.31 -3.69
N LEU A 176 4.42 14.93 -3.59
CA LEU A 176 3.71 14.19 -4.64
C LEU A 176 2.72 15.11 -5.36
N PRO A 177 2.37 14.83 -6.64
CA PRO A 177 1.29 15.49 -7.34
C PRO A 177 -0.02 15.41 -6.56
N GLY A 178 -0.92 16.35 -6.76
CA GLY A 178 -2.18 16.47 -6.01
C GLY A 178 -2.99 15.18 -5.89
N GLY A 179 -3.84 15.13 -4.86
CA GLY A 179 -4.65 13.97 -4.51
C GLY A 179 -4.55 13.66 -3.01
N PRO A 180 -5.36 12.71 -2.49
CA PRO A 180 -5.35 12.34 -1.07
C PRO A 180 -3.98 11.86 -0.58
N ASN A 181 -3.24 11.08 -1.38
CA ASN A 181 -1.90 10.58 -1.05
C ASN A 181 -0.79 11.65 -1.15
N ALA A 182 -1.07 12.84 -1.68
CA ALA A 182 -0.13 13.96 -1.61
C ALA A 182 0.13 14.39 -0.17
N ARG A 183 -0.83 14.18 0.74
CA ARG A 183 -0.66 14.47 2.18
C ARG A 183 0.18 13.38 2.84
N PHE A 184 1.17 13.83 3.62
CA PHE A 184 1.97 12.99 4.50
C PHE A 184 1.66 13.35 5.94
N LEU A 185 1.28 12.37 6.75
CA LEU A 185 0.87 12.54 8.14
C LEU A 185 1.86 11.85 9.07
N VAL A 186 2.37 12.59 10.06
CA VAL A 186 3.13 12.03 11.18
C VAL A 186 2.27 12.07 12.41
N HIS A 187 1.91 10.90 12.93
CA HIS A 187 1.17 10.74 14.17
C HIS A 187 2.16 10.57 15.32
N ALA A 188 2.09 11.46 16.29
CA ALA A 188 2.93 11.49 17.47
C ALA A 188 2.05 11.72 18.72
N GLU A 189 1.32 10.67 19.14
CA GLU A 189 0.31 10.67 20.20
C GLU A 189 -0.78 11.75 19.97
N GLU A 190 -0.77 12.81 20.80
CA GLU A 190 -1.76 13.88 20.75
C GLU A 190 -1.53 14.87 19.59
N LEU A 191 -0.44 14.71 18.86
CA LEU A 191 -0.06 15.60 17.76
C LEU A 191 -0.08 14.86 16.42
N THR A 192 -0.75 15.44 15.44
CA THR A 192 -0.64 15.02 14.04
C THR A 192 -0.02 16.15 13.22
N VAL A 193 1.08 15.85 12.54
CA VAL A 193 1.80 16.77 11.65
C VAL A 193 1.43 16.44 10.22
N ALA A 194 0.80 17.37 9.50
CA ALA A 194 0.40 17.19 8.11
C ALA A 194 1.24 18.07 7.17
N VAL A 195 1.83 17.43 6.14
CA VAL A 195 2.69 18.10 5.16
C VAL A 195 2.42 17.61 3.73
N LEU A 196 2.94 18.33 2.74
CA LEU A 196 2.90 17.92 1.32
C LEU A 196 4.29 17.59 0.77
N GLY A 197 5.31 18.37 1.13
CA GLY A 197 6.70 18.22 0.75
C GLY A 197 7.51 19.20 1.58
N THR A 198 8.16 18.73 2.63
CA THR A 198 8.58 19.57 3.74
C THR A 198 9.75 18.92 4.46
N GLN A 199 10.66 19.74 4.99
CA GLN A 199 11.72 19.31 5.87
C GLN A 199 11.43 19.81 7.28
N PHE A 200 11.33 18.89 8.25
CA PHE A 200 10.96 19.20 9.62
C PHE A 200 11.45 18.14 10.59
N ASN A 201 11.59 18.53 11.86
CA ASN A 201 11.90 17.64 12.98
C ASN A 201 10.68 17.46 13.87
N VAL A 202 10.45 16.24 14.33
CA VAL A 202 9.44 15.93 15.35
C VAL A 202 10.11 15.20 16.49
N LEU A 203 9.95 15.72 17.68
CA LEU A 203 10.28 15.07 18.96
C LEU A 203 8.97 14.77 19.70
N ARG A 204 8.76 13.53 20.12
CA ARG A 204 7.68 13.12 21.02
C ARG A 204 8.23 12.18 22.09
N ARG A 205 8.29 12.68 23.30
CA ARG A 205 8.75 11.93 24.48
C ARG A 205 7.89 12.28 25.71
N GLY A 206 8.09 11.61 26.83
CA GLY A 206 7.28 11.76 28.04
C GLY A 206 7.05 13.20 28.51
N THR A 207 7.94 14.14 28.20
CA THR A 207 7.82 15.56 28.57
C THR A 207 6.92 16.38 27.64
N GLY A 208 6.60 15.86 26.46
CA GLY A 208 5.78 16.56 25.48
C GLY A 208 6.22 16.31 24.04
N ALA A 209 5.74 17.15 23.14
CA ALA A 209 6.09 17.10 21.72
C ALA A 209 6.69 18.44 21.29
N ARG A 210 7.59 18.38 20.29
CA ARG A 210 8.17 19.55 19.63
C ARG A 210 8.23 19.32 18.13
N VAL A 211 7.80 20.32 17.38
CA VAL A 211 7.92 20.34 15.92
C VAL A 211 8.75 21.55 15.52
N VAL A 212 9.75 21.34 14.70
CA VAL A 212 10.62 22.37 14.14
C VAL A 212 10.53 22.32 12.63
N LEU A 213 10.14 23.42 12.01
CA LEU A 213 10.01 23.52 10.56
C LEU A 213 11.28 24.13 9.95
N THR A 214 11.97 23.33 9.11
CA THR A 214 13.18 23.79 8.40
C THR A 214 12.84 24.39 7.04
N ALA A 215 12.00 23.70 6.25
CA ALA A 215 11.59 24.18 4.92
C ALA A 215 10.22 23.63 4.53
N GLY A 216 9.46 24.38 3.76
CA GLY A 216 8.12 24.00 3.30
C GLY A 216 7.00 24.56 4.19
N LYS A 217 5.94 23.77 4.39
CA LYS A 217 4.77 24.14 5.18
C LYS A 217 4.32 22.96 6.03
N VAL A 218 3.94 23.24 7.26
CA VAL A 218 3.39 22.28 8.23
C VAL A 218 2.03 22.76 8.69
N GLU A 219 1.08 21.86 8.80
CA GLU A 219 -0.18 22.03 9.52
C GLU A 219 -0.21 21.04 10.68
N LEU A 220 -0.33 21.55 11.90
CA LEU A 220 -0.42 20.77 13.12
C LEU A 220 -1.88 20.64 13.56
N ASP A 221 -2.26 19.41 13.87
CA ASP A 221 -3.51 19.09 14.54
C ASP A 221 -3.17 18.56 15.92
N ILE A 222 -3.60 19.28 16.96
CA ILE A 222 -3.29 18.99 18.35
C ILE A 222 -4.57 18.60 19.06
N ALA A 223 -4.63 17.41 19.63
CA ALA A 223 -5.80 16.91 20.31
C ALA A 223 -6.22 17.88 21.46
N GLY A 224 -7.48 18.29 21.47
CA GLY A 224 -8.01 19.21 22.47
C GLY A 224 -7.74 20.70 22.20
N ALA A 225 -7.00 21.06 21.15
CA ALA A 225 -6.83 22.45 20.75
C ALA A 225 -7.88 22.86 19.71
N PRO A 226 -8.40 24.10 19.76
CA PRO A 226 -9.35 24.59 18.77
C PRO A 226 -8.63 24.90 17.45
N GLY A 227 -8.92 24.08 16.42
CA GLY A 227 -8.42 24.30 15.06
C GLY A 227 -6.98 23.85 14.83
N LYS A 228 -6.52 24.02 13.60
CA LYS A 228 -5.20 23.61 13.15
C LYS A 228 -4.24 24.77 13.13
N LEU A 229 -3.00 24.52 13.56
CA LEU A 229 -1.95 25.52 13.59
C LEU A 229 -1.03 25.35 12.38
N ARG A 230 -0.81 26.44 11.62
CA ARG A 230 0.11 26.43 10.49
C ARG A 230 1.45 27.02 10.90
N MET A 231 2.53 26.34 10.46
CA MET A 231 3.90 26.79 10.74
C MET A 231 4.58 27.32 9.47
N GLN A 232 5.50 28.25 9.69
CA GLN A 232 6.44 28.78 8.70
C GLN A 232 7.87 28.29 8.99
N PRO A 233 8.77 28.25 8.00
CA PRO A 233 10.17 27.90 8.23
C PRO A 233 10.81 28.75 9.34
N GLY A 234 11.62 28.12 10.19
CA GLY A 234 12.23 28.74 11.38
C GLY A 234 11.35 28.71 12.62
N GLU A 235 10.11 28.27 12.54
CA GLU A 235 9.24 28.16 13.71
C GLU A 235 9.40 26.85 14.47
N VAL A 236 9.30 26.95 15.76
CA VAL A 236 9.29 25.88 16.75
C VAL A 236 7.98 25.93 17.51
N VAL A 237 7.25 24.81 17.49
CA VAL A 237 6.04 24.62 18.30
C VAL A 237 6.30 23.51 19.29
N GLU A 238 6.05 23.79 20.56
CA GLU A 238 6.21 22.84 21.68
C GLU A 238 4.87 22.65 22.39
N LEU A 239 4.55 21.38 22.65
CA LEU A 239 3.38 20.95 23.41
C LEU A 239 3.86 20.29 24.71
N ALA A 240 3.55 20.87 25.85
CA ALA A 240 3.88 20.31 27.16
C ALA A 240 2.88 19.20 27.53
N ALA A 241 3.37 17.96 27.76
CA ALA A 241 2.52 16.78 27.99
C ALA A 241 1.56 16.94 29.19
N ARG A 242 2.01 17.55 30.30
CA ARG A 242 1.21 17.64 31.52
C ARG A 242 0.16 18.75 31.50
N SER A 243 0.43 19.86 30.84
CA SER A 243 -0.45 21.04 30.85
C SER A 243 -1.22 21.25 29.57
N GLY A 244 -0.90 20.52 28.51
CA GLY A 244 -1.43 20.78 27.18
C GLY A 244 -1.05 22.16 26.60
N LYS A 245 -0.14 22.91 27.31
CA LYS A 245 0.25 24.24 26.89
C LYS A 245 1.03 24.18 25.58
N VAL A 246 0.55 24.90 24.58
CA VAL A 246 1.22 25.09 23.30
C VAL A 246 2.01 26.37 23.34
N THR A 247 3.32 26.32 23.03
CA THR A 247 4.17 27.49 22.85
C THR A 247 4.68 27.52 21.41
N ARG A 248 4.79 28.72 20.84
CA ARG A 248 5.31 28.95 19.48
C ARG A 248 6.37 30.04 19.55
N ARG A 249 7.50 29.79 18.90
CA ARG A 249 8.59 30.76 18.80
C ARG A 249 9.37 30.58 17.51
N VAL A 250 10.15 31.56 17.14
CA VAL A 250 11.12 31.49 16.04
C VAL A 250 12.48 31.18 16.64
N ALA A 251 13.18 30.21 16.05
CA ALA A 251 14.55 29.84 16.44
C ALA A 251 15.30 29.27 15.25
N ASP A 252 16.62 29.22 15.31
CA ASP A 252 17.41 28.54 14.31
C ASP A 252 17.10 27.04 14.33
N PRO A 253 16.59 26.45 13.20
CA PRO A 253 16.34 25.04 13.15
C PRO A 253 17.58 24.16 13.42
N ALA A 254 18.80 24.66 13.18
CA ALA A 254 20.04 23.94 13.44
C ALA A 254 20.17 23.50 14.90
N LEU A 255 19.66 24.27 15.83
CA LEU A 255 19.64 23.92 17.29
C LEU A 255 18.89 22.62 17.58
N TYR A 256 18.01 22.18 16.68
CA TYR A 256 17.13 21.01 16.84
C TYR A 256 17.34 19.92 15.79
N THR A 257 18.14 20.18 14.76
CA THR A 257 18.27 19.26 13.64
C THR A 257 19.71 18.87 13.32
N SER A 258 20.70 19.52 13.97
CA SER A 258 22.13 19.23 13.77
C SER A 258 22.52 17.80 14.14
N TRP A 259 21.82 17.19 15.08
CA TRP A 259 22.05 15.80 15.51
C TRP A 259 22.04 14.79 14.35
N LYS A 260 21.29 15.04 13.27
CA LYS A 260 21.27 14.19 12.07
C LYS A 260 22.60 14.18 11.30
N ASN A 261 23.45 15.17 11.55
CA ASN A 261 24.79 15.32 10.99
C ASN A 261 25.87 14.95 12.00
N HIS A 262 25.50 14.26 13.10
CA HIS A 262 26.38 13.91 14.21
C HIS A 262 26.99 15.11 14.95
N GLU A 263 26.26 16.22 15.02
CA GLU A 263 26.63 17.42 15.74
C GLU A 263 25.47 17.86 16.61
N LEU A 264 25.79 18.49 17.76
CA LEU A 264 24.81 19.17 18.61
C LEU A 264 25.19 20.62 18.69
N VAL A 265 24.27 21.49 18.34
CA VAL A 265 24.42 22.93 18.43
C VAL A 265 23.66 23.41 19.67
N PHE A 266 24.35 24.08 20.54
CA PHE A 266 23.79 24.69 21.74
C PHE A 266 23.90 26.22 21.65
N ASP A 267 22.88 26.91 22.05
CA ASP A 267 22.85 28.38 22.15
C ASP A 267 22.16 28.74 23.45
N GLU A 268 22.95 29.26 24.41
CA GLU A 268 22.49 29.59 25.77
C GLU A 268 21.61 28.47 26.38
N THR A 269 21.98 27.20 26.07
CA THR A 269 21.18 26.02 26.44
C THR A 269 21.45 25.64 27.90
N PRO A 270 20.42 25.58 28.75
CA PRO A 270 20.60 25.16 30.14
C PRO A 270 21.06 23.72 30.28
N LEU A 271 21.97 23.42 31.22
CA LEU A 271 22.41 22.03 31.47
C LEU A 271 21.25 21.09 31.80
N ALA A 272 20.20 21.56 32.44
CA ALA A 272 18.99 20.77 32.66
C ALA A 272 18.34 20.26 31.34
N GLN A 273 18.43 21.03 30.27
CA GLN A 273 17.94 20.60 28.95
C GLN A 273 18.90 19.61 28.32
N ILE A 274 20.19 19.80 28.45
CA ILE A 274 21.24 18.85 27.99
C ILE A 274 21.12 17.54 28.76
N ALA A 275 20.90 17.58 30.06
CA ALA A 275 20.68 16.40 30.89
C ALA A 275 19.49 15.54 30.38
N ARG A 276 18.37 16.19 30.12
CA ARG A 276 17.20 15.47 29.53
C ARG A 276 17.52 14.85 28.17
N MET A 277 18.26 15.55 27.34
CA MET A 277 18.68 15.02 26.02
C MET A 277 19.60 13.79 26.21
N LEU A 278 20.54 13.83 27.20
CA LEU A 278 21.39 12.68 27.52
C LEU A 278 20.59 11.48 28.04
N GLU A 279 19.59 11.72 28.89
CA GLU A 279 18.69 10.70 29.39
C GLU A 279 17.84 10.09 28.24
N ASP A 280 17.21 10.95 27.47
CA ASP A 280 16.25 10.57 26.43
C ASP A 280 16.91 9.89 25.24
N THR A 281 18.08 10.39 24.81
CA THR A 281 18.72 9.95 23.57
C THR A 281 19.81 8.92 23.80
N TYR A 282 20.56 9.04 24.91
CA TYR A 282 21.70 8.18 25.21
C TYR A 282 21.45 7.22 26.38
N GLY A 283 20.31 7.31 27.06
CA GLY A 283 19.94 6.45 28.20
C GLY A 283 20.82 6.66 29.44
N ARG A 284 21.45 7.83 29.56
CA ARG A 284 22.36 8.15 30.67
C ARG A 284 21.65 9.00 31.70
N LYS A 285 21.46 8.48 32.90
CA LYS A 285 20.90 9.25 34.03
C LYS A 285 21.84 10.38 34.40
N VAL A 286 21.30 11.58 34.55
CA VAL A 286 22.10 12.78 34.94
C VAL A 286 21.72 13.23 36.33
N VAL A 287 22.75 13.50 37.13
CA VAL A 287 22.63 14.03 38.51
C VAL A 287 23.48 15.29 38.63
N PHE A 288 22.91 16.32 39.20
CA PHE A 288 23.63 17.57 39.52
C PHE A 288 24.10 17.53 40.94
N GLY A 289 25.41 17.68 41.19
CA GLY A 289 26.01 17.80 42.51
C GLY A 289 25.54 19.04 43.23
N GLN A 290 25.23 20.09 42.47
CA GLN A 290 24.65 21.34 42.99
C GLN A 290 23.45 21.73 42.12
N PRO A 291 22.27 22.02 42.71
CA PRO A 291 21.07 22.35 41.94
C PRO A 291 21.25 23.56 40.98
N ALA A 292 22.09 24.53 41.36
CA ALA A 292 22.36 25.72 40.55
C ALA A 292 23.00 25.40 39.18
N LEU A 293 23.70 24.26 39.05
CA LEU A 293 24.28 23.83 37.77
C LEU A 293 23.22 23.52 36.69
N ALA A 294 21.99 23.21 37.11
CA ALA A 294 20.90 22.95 36.16
C ALA A 294 20.62 24.17 35.25
N ASP A 295 20.83 25.38 35.77
CA ASP A 295 20.58 26.63 35.03
C ASP A 295 21.82 27.15 34.30
N TYR A 296 23.00 26.50 34.49
CA TYR A 296 24.22 26.86 33.77
C TYR A 296 24.02 26.68 32.26
N ARG A 297 24.45 27.66 31.47
CA ARG A 297 24.16 27.71 30.04
C ARG A 297 25.41 27.42 29.23
N ILE A 298 25.22 26.64 28.17
CA ILE A 298 26.27 26.26 27.24
C ILE A 298 25.91 26.74 25.83
N SER A 299 26.91 27.31 25.15
CA SER A 299 26.84 27.66 23.73
C SER A 299 28.03 27.04 23.00
N GLY A 300 27.78 26.52 21.79
CA GLY A 300 28.81 25.90 20.94
C GLY A 300 28.29 24.73 20.13
N THR A 301 29.15 24.22 19.26
CA THR A 301 28.86 22.99 18.44
C THR A 301 29.76 21.87 18.93
N ILE A 302 29.14 20.73 19.25
CA ILE A 302 29.82 19.58 19.85
C ILE A 302 29.51 18.34 19.01
N PRO A 303 30.55 17.51 18.65
CA PRO A 303 30.32 16.23 18.01
C PRO A 303 29.50 15.28 18.86
N SER A 304 28.58 14.52 18.24
CA SER A 304 27.64 13.63 18.95
C SER A 304 27.72 12.16 18.49
N ASP A 305 28.77 11.77 17.79
CA ASP A 305 28.99 10.39 17.33
C ASP A 305 29.00 9.36 18.46
N ASN A 306 29.50 9.78 19.62
CA ASN A 306 29.63 8.94 20.81
C ASN A 306 29.40 9.78 22.06
N VAL A 307 28.67 9.23 23.03
CA VAL A 307 28.37 9.91 24.30
C VAL A 307 29.62 10.31 25.08
N ASP A 308 30.67 9.49 25.04
CA ASP A 308 31.93 9.79 25.76
C ASP A 308 32.68 10.96 25.11
N ILE A 309 32.61 11.10 23.78
CA ILE A 309 33.17 12.25 23.06
C ILE A 309 32.37 13.51 23.43
N LEU A 310 31.04 13.40 23.43
CA LEU A 310 30.14 14.48 23.80
C LEU A 310 30.41 14.95 25.21
N LEU A 311 30.51 14.05 26.18
CA LEU A 311 30.78 14.42 27.60
C LEU A 311 32.14 15.07 27.78
N ARG A 312 33.20 14.57 27.12
CA ARG A 312 34.52 15.21 27.16
C ARG A 312 34.52 16.61 26.54
N ALA A 313 33.79 16.79 25.46
CA ALA A 313 33.68 18.07 24.80
C ALA A 313 32.87 19.06 25.67
N LEU A 314 31.77 18.60 26.29
CA LEU A 314 31.02 19.39 27.26
C LEU A 314 31.89 19.83 28.46
N ALA A 315 32.66 18.92 29.04
CA ALA A 315 33.57 19.23 30.16
C ALA A 315 34.65 20.24 29.77
N ARG A 316 35.13 20.22 28.53
CA ARG A 316 36.17 21.17 28.06
C ARG A 316 35.59 22.54 27.69
N SER A 317 34.35 22.61 27.30
CA SER A 317 33.67 23.85 26.87
C SER A 317 32.92 24.55 28.01
N SER A 318 32.96 24.01 29.22
CA SER A 318 32.28 24.54 30.37
C SER A 318 33.17 24.45 31.63
N ASP A 319 32.94 25.28 32.60
CA ASP A 319 33.57 25.21 33.95
C ASP A 319 32.91 24.13 34.83
N VAL A 320 32.36 23.07 34.19
CA VAL A 320 31.67 21.96 34.84
C VAL A 320 32.49 20.71 34.75
N GLU A 321 32.80 20.09 35.87
CA GLU A 321 33.42 18.79 35.94
C GLU A 321 32.36 17.71 35.70
N ILE A 322 32.64 16.80 34.78
CA ILE A 322 31.74 15.70 34.40
C ILE A 322 32.40 14.38 34.76
N THR A 323 31.79 13.63 35.68
CA THR A 323 32.24 12.29 36.04
C THR A 323 31.17 11.27 35.66
N GLN A 324 31.58 10.11 35.18
CA GLN A 324 30.70 9.02 34.79
C GLN A 324 30.92 7.84 35.73
N GLN A 325 29.83 7.35 36.34
CA GLN A 325 29.79 6.15 37.15
C GLN A 325 28.69 5.22 36.63
N ASN A 326 29.09 4.13 35.97
CA ASN A 326 28.17 3.24 35.28
C ASN A 326 27.31 4.02 34.26
N ASP A 327 25.97 3.97 34.43
CA ASP A 327 25.01 4.65 33.56
C ASP A 327 24.61 6.06 34.09
N THR A 328 25.29 6.54 35.16
CA THR A 328 25.00 7.83 35.77
C THR A 328 26.10 8.81 35.43
N ILE A 329 25.74 9.98 34.98
CA ILE A 329 26.59 11.14 34.72
C ILE A 329 26.38 12.14 35.86
N LEU A 330 27.43 12.54 36.50
CA LEU A 330 27.41 13.50 37.59
C LEU A 330 28.08 14.81 37.15
N PHE A 331 27.36 15.90 37.21
CA PHE A 331 27.85 17.25 36.95
C PHE A 331 28.22 17.94 38.26
N HIS A 332 29.48 18.37 38.37
CA HIS A 332 29.99 19.11 39.52
C HIS A 332 30.50 20.48 39.10
N SER A 333 30.48 21.47 39.99
CA SER A 333 31.29 22.66 39.77
C SER A 333 32.75 22.30 39.98
N HIS A 334 33.65 22.89 39.21
CA HIS A 334 35.06 22.86 39.59
C HIS A 334 35.17 23.33 41.03
N ALA A 335 35.60 22.46 41.93
CA ALA A 335 35.95 22.89 43.26
C ALA A 335 37.06 23.94 43.09
N PHE A 336 36.74 25.19 43.40
CA PHE A 336 37.75 26.19 43.60
C PHE A 336 38.63 25.65 44.74
N ASN A 337 39.75 25.05 44.38
CA ASN A 337 40.76 24.73 45.36
C ASN A 337 41.48 26.06 45.66
N PRO A 338 41.30 26.68 46.88
CA PRO A 338 41.86 27.95 47.20
C PRO A 338 43.35 27.91 47.22
#